data_5fefa6c0eb62db96cf16cdd8c5e71c05
#
_entry.id   5fefa6c0eb62db96cf16cdd8c5e71c05
#
_cell.length_a   1.000
_cell.length_b   1.000
_cell.length_c   1.000
_cell.angle_alpha   90.00
_cell.angle_beta   90.00
_cell.angle_gamma   90.00
#
_symmetry.space_group_name_H-M   'P 1'
#
loop_
_entity.id
_entity.type
_entity.pdbx_description
1 polymer ?
#
loop_
_entity_poly.entity_id
_entity_poly.type
_entity_poly.pdbx_seq_one_letter_code
_entity_poly.pdbx_strand_id
1 'polypeptide(L)'
;MKRAPRSGIVRRDPAAPRHESRPIPVDPKLAAREVAFQVVSDVFGEEKRGAQAAFDVRARRAELDGRDRGFAAEIAYGSIKWRRLIDYYLAPYLNERERPVTIAIAEVLRIGAYQLRFMSGVDDHAAVSETVNLAWKHGHKGTAGLVNAVLRRMIADGTPELAIDTFKNQNDYFGTKYSMPSWIAGQYVASYPDVAEAAMAGVNLAPQHAIRVNGLRSDVPTVLEELVARGIDVERSPYVPESLIVDAGALGDDPHGRWSVQGEAAAMVVDLLDPMPGETILEMCSGRGNKTVQIAARLGGTGNLVCVEIDDRKIRVLRETLERCGVENVGIVAGDARTAATDVAAHAVLLDAPCSGTGIIGRHPEARWRKTPGDGERLAIVQGELLRSAAARTLSGGRLTYSVCSSDVREGRAVVDAFLAENSAFARAALPERYASFARDGDVVVPAGVDGRDGFFIATLVRVG
;
A
#
# COMPACT_ATOMS: atom_id res chain seq x y z
N MET A 1 24.24 -26.84 19.48
CA MET A 1 23.06 -26.06 19.84
C MET A 1 23.52 -24.71 20.42
N LYS A 2 23.57 -23.66 19.63
CA LYS A 2 23.82 -22.27 20.11
C LYS A 2 22.55 -21.49 19.92
N ARG A 3 22.00 -20.98 21.04
CA ARG A 3 20.74 -20.22 21.11
C ARG A 3 20.87 -18.88 20.35
N ALA A 4 19.84 -18.51 19.60
CA ALA A 4 19.69 -17.20 19.00
C ALA A 4 19.65 -16.10 20.09
N PRO A 5 20.23 -14.91 19.85
CA PRO A 5 20.18 -13.82 20.82
C PRO A 5 18.78 -13.19 20.84
N ARG A 6 18.23 -13.06 22.05
CA ARG A 6 17.00 -12.35 22.36
C ARG A 6 17.20 -10.85 22.09
N SER A 7 16.20 -10.21 21.51
CA SER A 7 16.06 -8.76 21.33
C SER A 7 16.38 -8.00 22.61
N GLY A 8 17.37 -7.11 22.57
CA GLY A 8 17.76 -6.26 23.67
C GLY A 8 16.65 -5.27 24.03
N ILE A 9 16.34 -5.21 25.30
CA ILE A 9 15.39 -4.28 25.92
C ILE A 9 16.02 -2.88 25.88
N VAL A 10 15.39 -1.98 25.09
CA VAL A 10 15.71 -0.55 25.08
C VAL A 10 15.33 0.03 26.45
N ARG A 11 16.29 0.51 27.21
CA ARG A 11 16.06 1.23 28.47
C ARG A 11 15.48 2.61 28.15
N ARG A 12 14.38 2.96 28.82
CA ARG A 12 13.76 4.31 28.77
C ARG A 12 14.74 5.35 29.29
N ASP A 13 14.91 6.43 28.52
CA ASP A 13 15.58 7.66 28.98
C ASP A 13 14.70 8.38 30.01
N PRO A 14 15.26 8.88 31.11
CA PRO A 14 14.53 9.73 32.05
C PRO A 14 14.19 11.08 31.39
N ALA A 15 12.99 11.56 31.66
CA ALA A 15 12.39 12.75 31.11
C ALA A 15 13.31 13.96 31.03
N ALA A 16 13.61 14.45 29.82
CA ALA A 16 14.23 15.74 29.61
C ALA A 16 13.23 16.88 29.89
N PRO A 17 13.66 18.01 30.46
CA PRO A 17 12.77 19.13 30.77
C PRO A 17 12.17 19.73 29.50
N ARG A 18 10.85 19.97 29.55
CA ARG A 18 10.12 20.69 28.48
C ARG A 18 10.60 22.14 28.44
N HIS A 19 11.53 22.45 27.55
CA HIS A 19 11.77 23.83 27.14
C HIS A 19 10.79 24.17 26.03
N GLU A 20 9.87 25.08 26.26
CA GLU A 20 9.17 25.82 25.21
C GLU A 20 10.21 26.62 24.43
N SER A 21 10.69 26.04 23.33
CA SER A 21 11.61 26.72 22.43
C SER A 21 10.81 27.59 21.45
N ARG A 22 11.15 28.90 21.42
CA ARG A 22 10.78 29.80 20.32
C ARG A 22 11.13 29.11 18.99
N PRO A 23 10.29 29.24 17.95
CA PRO A 23 10.63 28.69 16.64
C PRO A 23 11.94 29.30 16.16
N ILE A 24 12.97 28.48 16.05
CA ILE A 24 14.23 28.85 15.40
C ILE A 24 13.89 29.00 13.92
N PRO A 25 14.28 30.11 13.25
CA PRO A 25 14.11 30.23 11.81
C PRO A 25 14.74 29.00 11.14
N VAL A 26 13.93 28.21 10.48
CA VAL A 26 14.40 27.01 9.78
C VAL A 26 15.02 27.50 8.47
N ASP A 27 16.31 27.18 8.25
CA ASP A 27 16.92 27.38 6.93
C ASP A 27 16.02 26.66 5.89
N PRO A 28 15.57 27.35 4.84
CA PRO A 28 14.70 26.73 3.83
C PRO A 28 15.30 25.43 3.24
N LYS A 29 16.62 25.34 3.11
CA LYS A 29 17.33 24.14 2.63
C LYS A 29 17.22 22.95 3.58
N LEU A 30 17.09 23.20 4.88
CA LEU A 30 16.90 22.17 5.90
C LEU A 30 15.44 21.78 6.06
N ALA A 31 14.49 22.67 5.70
CA ALA A 31 13.06 22.47 5.93
C ALA A 31 12.54 21.17 5.30
N ALA A 32 12.86 20.89 4.06
CA ALA A 32 12.43 19.67 3.36
C ALA A 32 12.99 18.39 4.00
N ARG A 33 14.27 18.38 4.41
CA ARG A 33 14.91 17.25 5.08
C ARG A 33 14.38 17.03 6.50
N GLU A 34 14.08 18.12 7.19
CA GLU A 34 13.44 18.09 8.51
C GLU A 34 12.03 17.49 8.42
N VAL A 35 11.23 17.88 7.42
CA VAL A 35 9.91 17.27 7.16
C VAL A 35 10.08 15.79 6.87
N ALA A 36 11.03 15.40 6.02
CA ALA A 36 11.30 13.98 5.74
C ALA A 36 11.66 13.20 7.02
N PHE A 37 12.53 13.75 7.88
CA PHE A 37 12.88 13.15 9.18
C PHE A 37 11.65 13.00 10.08
N GLN A 38 10.82 14.03 10.19
CA GLN A 38 9.61 13.97 11.01
C GLN A 38 8.61 12.93 10.49
N VAL A 39 8.44 12.83 9.16
CA VAL A 39 7.60 11.79 8.54
C VAL A 39 8.11 10.38 8.87
N VAL A 40 9.41 10.12 8.70
CA VAL A 40 10.01 8.83 9.03
C VAL A 40 9.85 8.52 10.52
N SER A 41 10.03 9.53 11.39
CA SER A 41 9.83 9.39 12.83
C SER A 41 8.39 9.09 13.21
N ASP A 42 7.40 9.74 12.57
CA ASP A 42 5.97 9.45 12.79
C ASP A 42 5.58 8.04 12.31
N VAL A 43 6.19 7.58 11.22
CA VAL A 43 5.93 6.25 10.64
C VAL A 43 6.46 5.13 11.54
N PHE A 44 7.67 5.27 12.09
CA PHE A 44 8.32 4.23 12.90
C PHE A 44 8.20 4.47 14.41
N GLY A 45 7.66 5.61 14.82
CA GLY A 45 7.42 5.96 16.22
C GLY A 45 6.22 5.24 16.85
N GLU A 46 5.84 5.66 18.05
CA GLU A 46 4.75 5.04 18.81
C GLU A 46 3.38 5.14 18.12
N GLU A 47 3.09 6.25 17.45
CA GLU A 47 1.80 6.49 16.78
C GLU A 47 1.59 5.67 15.52
N LYS A 48 2.67 5.16 14.91
CA LYS A 48 2.64 4.33 13.69
C LYS A 48 1.75 4.89 12.59
N ARG A 49 1.87 6.20 12.30
CA ARG A 49 1.08 6.86 11.26
C ARG A 49 1.40 6.30 9.88
N GLY A 50 0.41 6.25 8.97
CA GLY A 50 0.66 5.97 7.56
C GLY A 50 1.56 7.04 6.94
N ALA A 51 2.45 6.65 6.02
CA ALA A 51 3.44 7.56 5.45
C ALA A 51 2.79 8.79 4.77
N GLN A 52 1.72 8.57 4.00
CA GLN A 52 0.97 9.64 3.35
C GLN A 52 0.36 10.61 4.37
N ALA A 53 -0.33 10.11 5.39
CA ALA A 53 -0.97 10.93 6.40
C ALA A 53 0.06 11.72 7.24
N ALA A 54 1.21 11.12 7.55
CA ALA A 54 2.32 11.79 8.21
C ALA A 54 2.87 12.92 7.32
N PHE A 55 3.10 12.62 6.04
CA PHE A 55 3.64 13.59 5.08
C PHE A 55 2.70 14.78 4.89
N ASP A 56 1.41 14.56 4.69
CA ASP A 56 0.44 15.65 4.46
C ASP A 56 0.36 16.60 5.66
N VAL A 57 0.39 16.06 6.88
CA VAL A 57 0.39 16.88 8.10
C VAL A 57 1.68 17.69 8.22
N ARG A 58 2.85 17.06 8.00
CA ARG A 58 4.16 17.69 8.20
C ARG A 58 4.48 18.71 7.12
N ALA A 59 4.22 18.39 5.85
CA ALA A 59 4.44 19.29 4.71
C ALA A 59 3.54 20.53 4.78
N ARG A 60 2.27 20.37 5.17
CA ARG A 60 1.34 21.50 5.38
C ARG A 60 1.81 22.43 6.50
N ARG A 61 2.25 21.86 7.63
CA ARG A 61 2.74 22.66 8.78
C ARG A 61 4.03 23.42 8.48
N ALA A 62 4.85 22.89 7.59
CA ALA A 62 6.11 23.48 7.17
C ALA A 62 5.95 24.46 6.00
N GLU A 63 4.72 24.59 5.44
CA GLU A 63 4.40 25.47 4.31
C GLU A 63 5.35 25.31 3.12
N LEU A 64 5.77 24.05 2.83
CA LEU A 64 6.69 23.76 1.75
C LEU A 64 6.09 24.11 0.39
N ASP A 65 6.87 24.76 -0.47
CA ASP A 65 6.50 24.96 -1.88
C ASP A 65 6.48 23.64 -2.67
N GLY A 66 6.03 23.69 -3.93
CA GLY A 66 5.87 22.48 -4.74
C GLY A 66 7.17 21.69 -4.93
N ARG A 67 8.31 22.37 -5.11
CA ARG A 67 9.62 21.74 -5.30
C ARG A 67 10.13 21.10 -4.01
N ASP A 68 10.10 21.85 -2.92
CA ASP A 68 10.57 21.38 -1.62
C ASP A 68 9.67 20.28 -1.06
N ARG A 69 8.36 20.35 -1.36
CA ARG A 69 7.39 19.29 -1.05
C ARG A 69 7.74 17.99 -1.79
N GLY A 70 8.04 18.07 -3.09
CA GLY A 70 8.47 16.91 -3.88
C GLY A 70 9.79 16.32 -3.36
N PHE A 71 10.75 17.15 -3.04
CA PHE A 71 12.04 16.74 -2.49
C PHE A 71 11.91 16.08 -1.10
N ALA A 72 11.09 16.65 -0.21
CA ALA A 72 10.81 16.05 1.10
C ALA A 72 10.09 14.70 0.98
N ALA A 73 9.15 14.58 0.03
CA ALA A 73 8.44 13.33 -0.26
C ALA A 73 9.41 12.25 -0.73
N GLU A 74 10.28 12.57 -1.70
CA GLU A 74 11.28 11.65 -2.24
C GLU A 74 12.19 11.10 -1.14
N ILE A 75 12.74 11.96 -0.28
CA ILE A 75 13.58 11.52 0.84
C ILE A 75 12.80 10.67 1.84
N ALA A 76 11.59 11.10 2.22
CA ALA A 76 10.80 10.39 3.23
C ALA A 76 10.38 9.00 2.74
N TYR A 77 9.70 8.94 1.59
CA TYR A 77 9.23 7.67 1.04
C TYR A 77 10.37 6.76 0.62
N GLY A 78 11.45 7.32 0.07
CA GLY A 78 12.63 6.57 -0.31
C GLY A 78 13.34 5.96 0.90
N SER A 79 13.53 6.71 1.97
CA SER A 79 14.12 6.20 3.22
C SER A 79 13.26 5.09 3.85
N ILE A 80 11.93 5.18 3.75
CA ILE A 80 11.01 4.14 4.21
C ILE A 80 11.11 2.89 3.31
N LYS A 81 11.06 3.06 1.99
CA LYS A 81 11.14 1.96 1.00
C LYS A 81 12.45 1.20 1.12
N TRP A 82 13.56 1.91 1.08
CA TRP A 82 14.90 1.33 0.97
C TRP A 82 15.58 1.06 2.32
N ARG A 83 14.82 1.11 3.43
CA ARG A 83 15.34 1.00 4.80
C ARG A 83 16.29 -0.17 5.01
N ARG A 84 15.95 -1.38 4.58
CA ARG A 84 16.78 -2.58 4.80
C ARG A 84 18.06 -2.55 3.97
N LEU A 85 17.99 -2.11 2.72
CA LEU A 85 19.18 -1.97 1.87
C LEU A 85 20.09 -0.85 2.38
N ILE A 86 19.51 0.25 2.85
CA ILE A 86 20.25 1.34 3.50
C ILE A 86 20.95 0.82 4.77
N ASP A 87 20.27 0.05 5.61
CA ASP A 87 20.86 -0.54 6.82
C ASP A 87 21.99 -1.51 6.47
N TYR A 88 21.87 -2.27 5.39
CA TYR A 88 22.96 -3.12 4.87
C TYR A 88 24.18 -2.27 4.48
N TYR A 89 23.98 -1.14 3.80
CA TYR A 89 25.07 -0.22 3.43
C TYR A 89 25.69 0.49 4.64
N LEU A 90 24.93 0.78 5.67
CA LEU A 90 25.41 1.44 6.89
C LEU A 90 26.13 0.48 7.85
N ALA A 91 25.78 -0.80 7.84
CA ALA A 91 26.27 -1.80 8.80
C ALA A 91 27.81 -1.85 8.95
N PRO A 92 28.64 -1.75 7.88
CA PRO A 92 30.09 -1.76 8.02
C PRO A 92 30.67 -0.59 8.81
N TYR A 93 29.95 0.50 8.93
CA TYR A 93 30.40 1.75 9.57
C TYR A 93 29.86 1.93 10.98
N LEU A 94 28.93 1.07 11.42
CA LEU A 94 28.26 1.17 12.71
C LEU A 94 28.65 0.00 13.61
N ASN A 95 29.38 0.27 14.68
CA ASN A 95 29.64 -0.73 15.71
C ASN A 95 28.55 -0.63 16.81
N GLU A 96 27.37 -1.22 16.52
CA GLU A 96 26.21 -1.15 17.42
C GLU A 96 26.48 -1.74 18.83
N ARG A 97 27.46 -2.66 18.95
CA ARG A 97 27.80 -3.28 20.24
C ARG A 97 28.58 -2.36 21.14
N GLU A 98 29.43 -1.51 20.59
CA GLU A 98 30.31 -0.62 21.34
C GLU A 98 29.73 0.80 21.47
N ARG A 99 29.00 1.28 20.46
CA ARG A 99 28.42 2.62 20.42
C ARG A 99 27.04 2.61 19.80
N PRO A 100 26.01 2.23 20.54
CA PRO A 100 24.65 2.25 20.04
C PRO A 100 24.23 3.68 19.69
N VAL A 101 23.70 3.87 18.49
CA VAL A 101 23.10 5.14 18.07
C VAL A 101 21.65 5.22 18.56
N THR A 102 21.19 6.44 18.85
CA THR A 102 19.76 6.65 19.16
C THR A 102 18.91 6.42 17.90
N ILE A 103 17.61 6.11 18.09
CA ILE A 103 16.68 5.94 16.97
C ILE A 103 16.71 7.16 16.06
N ALA A 104 16.70 8.39 16.62
CA ALA A 104 16.74 9.62 15.85
C ALA A 104 17.97 9.70 14.96
N ILE A 105 19.17 9.38 15.48
CA ILE A 105 20.40 9.44 14.71
C ILE A 105 20.47 8.30 13.66
N ALA A 106 19.92 7.13 13.95
CA ALA A 106 19.77 6.08 12.95
C ALA A 106 18.90 6.53 11.77
N GLU A 107 17.76 7.22 12.02
CA GLU A 107 16.94 7.77 10.95
C GLU A 107 17.65 8.88 10.17
N VAL A 108 18.41 9.76 10.85
CA VAL A 108 19.25 10.77 10.18
C VAL A 108 20.27 10.11 9.26
N LEU A 109 20.96 9.06 9.72
CA LEU A 109 21.91 8.30 8.90
C LEU A 109 21.24 7.65 7.68
N ARG A 110 20.05 7.08 7.84
CA ARG A 110 19.27 6.51 6.72
C ARG A 110 18.90 7.56 5.68
N ILE A 111 18.46 8.72 6.11
CA ILE A 111 18.15 9.86 5.22
C ILE A 111 19.39 10.32 4.46
N GLY A 112 20.55 10.43 5.13
CA GLY A 112 21.80 10.77 4.48
C GLY A 112 22.26 9.71 3.47
N ALA A 113 22.23 8.44 3.87
CA ALA A 113 22.59 7.32 3.00
C ALA A 113 21.65 7.19 1.80
N TYR A 114 20.34 7.44 1.99
CA TYR A 114 19.37 7.47 0.88
C TYR A 114 19.75 8.52 -0.16
N GLN A 115 20.03 9.75 0.27
CA GLN A 115 20.45 10.82 -0.66
C GLN A 115 21.71 10.45 -1.45
N LEU A 116 22.72 9.87 -0.78
CA LEU A 116 23.99 9.48 -1.40
C LEU A 116 23.88 8.29 -2.38
N ARG A 117 22.93 7.40 -2.20
CA ARG A 117 22.85 6.14 -2.97
C ARG A 117 21.74 6.08 -3.99
N PHE A 118 20.69 6.88 -3.80
CA PHE A 118 19.47 6.78 -4.60
C PHE A 118 19.05 8.08 -5.29
N MET A 119 19.66 9.23 -4.94
CA MET A 119 19.29 10.53 -5.49
C MET A 119 20.42 11.12 -6.36
N SER A 120 20.38 10.83 -7.66
CA SER A 120 21.40 11.30 -8.63
C SER A 120 21.47 12.83 -8.80
N GLY A 121 20.41 13.55 -8.41
CA GLY A 121 20.33 15.01 -8.52
C GLY A 121 20.82 15.78 -7.29
N VAL A 122 21.33 15.10 -6.27
CA VAL A 122 21.84 15.72 -5.03
C VAL A 122 23.36 15.61 -4.99
N ASP A 123 24.02 16.76 -4.83
CA ASP A 123 25.47 16.81 -4.65
C ASP A 123 25.87 16.15 -3.32
N ASP A 124 26.88 15.28 -3.35
CA ASP A 124 27.35 14.52 -2.18
C ASP A 124 27.75 15.43 -1.00
N HIS A 125 28.40 16.55 -1.28
CA HIS A 125 28.81 17.48 -0.23
C HIS A 125 27.58 18.13 0.43
N ALA A 126 26.57 18.50 -0.37
CA ALA A 126 25.32 19.06 0.13
C ALA A 126 24.53 18.00 0.94
N ALA A 127 24.45 16.75 0.45
CA ALA A 127 23.82 15.66 1.16
C ALA A 127 24.44 15.43 2.55
N VAL A 128 25.79 15.40 2.62
CA VAL A 128 26.52 15.22 3.90
C VAL A 128 26.31 16.43 4.81
N SER A 129 26.53 17.64 4.30
CA SER A 129 26.45 18.88 5.11
C SER A 129 25.08 19.05 5.75
N GLU A 130 24.02 18.92 4.95
CA GLU A 130 22.65 19.10 5.46
C GLU A 130 22.21 17.96 6.38
N THR A 131 22.68 16.74 6.16
CA THR A 131 22.43 15.62 7.07
C THR A 131 23.15 15.80 8.40
N VAL A 132 24.36 16.36 8.40
CA VAL A 132 25.09 16.74 9.62
C VAL A 132 24.35 17.84 10.39
N ASN A 133 23.79 18.84 9.69
CA ASN A 133 22.94 19.87 10.30
C ASN A 133 21.69 19.25 10.97
N LEU A 134 21.06 18.27 10.31
CA LEU A 134 19.96 17.51 10.88
C LEU A 134 20.40 16.73 12.14
N ALA A 135 21.59 16.12 12.12
CA ALA A 135 22.15 15.42 13.27
C ALA A 135 22.45 16.35 14.46
N TRP A 136 22.85 17.60 14.21
CA TRP A 136 23.01 18.63 15.24
C TRP A 136 21.67 18.96 15.90
N LYS A 137 20.61 19.07 15.11
CA LYS A 137 19.28 19.43 15.61
C LYS A 137 18.66 18.34 16.48
N HIS A 138 18.89 17.06 16.13
CA HIS A 138 18.28 15.90 16.79
C HIS A 138 19.23 15.13 17.71
N GLY A 139 20.43 15.65 17.91
CA GLY A 139 21.44 15.03 18.75
C GLY A 139 22.38 16.04 19.39
N HIS A 140 23.69 15.80 19.27
CA HIS A 140 24.74 16.64 19.85
C HIS A 140 26.03 16.58 18.99
N LYS A 141 27.07 17.35 19.40
CA LYS A 141 28.34 17.44 18.65
C LYS A 141 28.95 16.07 18.29
N GLY A 142 28.90 15.11 19.21
CA GLY A 142 29.46 13.77 18.97
C GLY A 142 28.69 12.99 17.91
N THR A 143 27.36 13.07 17.92
CA THR A 143 26.50 12.40 16.93
C THR A 143 26.62 13.06 15.54
N ALA A 144 26.72 14.39 15.48
CA ALA A 144 26.97 15.08 14.21
C ALA A 144 28.35 14.71 13.62
N GLY A 145 29.37 14.57 14.48
CA GLY A 145 30.70 14.07 14.07
C GLY A 145 30.66 12.63 13.55
N LEU A 146 29.88 11.74 14.20
CA LEU A 146 29.66 10.37 13.74
C LEU A 146 28.99 10.35 12.37
N VAL A 147 27.87 11.08 12.19
CA VAL A 147 27.14 11.15 10.91
C VAL A 147 28.07 11.64 9.79
N ASN A 148 28.85 12.70 10.02
CA ASN A 148 29.82 13.20 9.03
C ASN A 148 30.86 12.12 8.66
N ALA A 149 31.43 11.43 9.66
CA ALA A 149 32.45 10.39 9.42
C ALA A 149 31.88 9.21 8.62
N VAL A 150 30.68 8.70 9.00
CA VAL A 150 30.02 7.60 8.32
C VAL A 150 29.71 7.94 6.86
N LEU A 151 29.04 9.09 6.62
CA LEU A 151 28.61 9.43 5.26
C LEU A 151 29.80 9.73 4.33
N ARG A 152 30.86 10.40 4.83
CA ARG A 152 32.08 10.63 4.04
C ARG A 152 32.79 9.30 3.70
N ARG A 153 32.81 8.36 4.63
CA ARG A 153 33.40 7.06 4.38
C ARG A 153 32.57 6.24 3.39
N MET A 154 31.25 6.29 3.46
CA MET A 154 30.38 5.70 2.45
C MET A 154 30.67 6.24 1.03
N ILE A 155 30.93 7.55 0.89
CA ILE A 155 31.32 8.14 -0.42
C ILE A 155 32.65 7.54 -0.89
N ALA A 156 33.66 7.51 -0.02
CA ALA A 156 35.00 7.03 -0.37
C ALA A 156 35.02 5.54 -0.75
N ASP A 157 34.27 4.71 -0.04
CA ASP A 157 34.24 3.25 -0.25
C ASP A 157 33.33 2.84 -1.43
N GLY A 158 32.49 3.74 -1.94
CA GLY A 158 31.54 3.46 -3.01
C GLY A 158 30.34 2.60 -2.56
N THR A 159 29.60 2.03 -3.53
CA THR A 159 28.44 1.17 -3.24
C THR A 159 28.87 -0.29 -3.14
N PRO A 160 28.65 -0.96 -1.99
CA PRO A 160 29.00 -2.36 -1.83
C PRO A 160 28.22 -3.26 -2.81
N GLU A 161 28.86 -4.28 -3.34
CA GLU A 161 28.19 -5.30 -4.11
C GLU A 161 27.37 -6.23 -3.21
N LEU A 162 26.21 -6.64 -3.70
CA LEU A 162 25.35 -7.62 -3.04
C LEU A 162 25.69 -9.02 -3.61
N ALA A 163 26.69 -9.68 -3.05
CA ALA A 163 27.05 -11.02 -3.45
C ALA A 163 26.10 -12.04 -2.80
N ILE A 164 25.38 -12.80 -3.61
CA ILE A 164 24.31 -13.72 -3.18
C ILE A 164 24.78 -14.79 -2.18
N ASP A 165 26.02 -15.24 -2.32
CA ASP A 165 26.66 -16.25 -1.45
C ASP A 165 26.93 -15.75 -0.01
N THR A 166 26.86 -14.45 0.22
CA THR A 166 27.00 -13.86 1.56
C THR A 166 25.71 -13.89 2.37
N PHE A 167 24.57 -14.22 1.75
CA PHE A 167 23.26 -14.27 2.40
C PHE A 167 22.89 -15.70 2.82
N LYS A 168 22.04 -15.82 3.85
CA LYS A 168 21.60 -17.10 4.41
C LYS A 168 20.86 -17.97 3.39
N ASN A 169 20.08 -17.35 2.52
CA ASN A 169 19.29 -17.98 1.47
C ASN A 169 18.81 -16.92 0.47
N GLN A 170 18.20 -17.37 -0.62
CA GLN A 170 17.67 -16.51 -1.68
C GLN A 170 16.66 -15.47 -1.19
N ASN A 171 15.76 -15.83 -0.27
CA ASN A 171 14.78 -14.88 0.27
C ASN A 171 15.44 -13.76 1.11
N ASP A 172 16.55 -14.07 1.77
CA ASP A 172 17.34 -13.09 2.53
C ASP A 172 18.07 -12.14 1.59
N TYR A 173 18.66 -12.66 0.50
CA TYR A 173 19.24 -11.88 -0.58
C TYR A 173 18.21 -10.96 -1.23
N PHE A 174 17.08 -11.49 -1.70
CA PHE A 174 16.01 -10.70 -2.33
C PHE A 174 15.43 -9.67 -1.37
N GLY A 175 15.19 -10.07 -0.12
CA GLY A 175 14.70 -9.16 0.91
C GLY A 175 15.64 -7.97 1.13
N THR A 176 16.95 -8.16 1.05
CA THR A 176 17.93 -7.08 1.16
C THR A 176 18.02 -6.28 -0.13
N LYS A 177 18.15 -6.94 -1.29
CA LYS A 177 18.24 -6.32 -2.61
C LYS A 177 17.06 -5.40 -2.92
N TYR A 178 15.84 -5.85 -2.60
CA TYR A 178 14.59 -5.13 -2.86
C TYR A 178 14.01 -4.46 -1.61
N SER A 179 14.78 -4.44 -0.52
CA SER A 179 14.46 -3.76 0.73
C SER A 179 13.07 -4.09 1.30
N MET A 180 12.88 -5.36 1.63
CA MET A 180 11.69 -5.89 2.31
C MET A 180 12.07 -7.01 3.27
N PRO A 181 11.23 -7.40 4.25
CA PRO A 181 11.45 -8.59 5.06
C PRO A 181 11.61 -9.85 4.19
N SER A 182 12.51 -10.77 4.58
CA SER A 182 12.79 -12.00 3.81
C SER A 182 11.54 -12.87 3.62
N TRP A 183 10.60 -12.85 4.58
CA TRP A 183 9.34 -13.58 4.47
C TRP A 183 8.41 -13.00 3.40
N ILE A 184 8.38 -11.65 3.20
CA ILE A 184 7.63 -11.04 2.09
C ILE A 184 8.27 -11.42 0.75
N ALA A 185 9.60 -11.37 0.65
CA ALA A 185 10.29 -11.84 -0.57
C ALA A 185 9.93 -13.30 -0.89
N GLY A 186 9.86 -14.17 0.11
CA GLY A 186 9.40 -15.55 -0.04
C GLY A 186 7.95 -15.66 -0.51
N GLN A 187 7.05 -14.79 -0.06
CA GLN A 187 5.67 -14.74 -0.56
C GLN A 187 5.62 -14.35 -2.04
N TYR A 188 6.42 -13.35 -2.47
CA TYR A 188 6.49 -12.93 -3.86
C TYR A 188 7.02 -14.07 -4.77
N VAL A 189 8.04 -14.81 -4.32
CA VAL A 189 8.55 -15.97 -5.04
C VAL A 189 7.47 -17.05 -5.17
N ALA A 190 6.71 -17.31 -4.13
CA ALA A 190 5.64 -18.31 -4.13
C ALA A 190 4.43 -17.91 -5.00
N SER A 191 4.04 -16.63 -4.96
CA SER A 191 2.83 -16.14 -5.66
C SER A 191 3.08 -15.76 -7.11
N TYR A 192 4.30 -15.35 -7.44
CA TYR A 192 4.67 -14.82 -8.76
C TYR A 192 5.92 -15.49 -9.30
N PRO A 193 5.98 -16.84 -9.42
CA PRO A 193 7.23 -17.58 -9.71
C PRO A 193 7.92 -17.08 -10.99
N ASP A 194 7.16 -16.71 -12.02
CA ASP A 194 7.69 -16.29 -13.32
C ASP A 194 8.22 -14.84 -13.32
N VAL A 195 7.73 -14.00 -12.41
CA VAL A 195 8.00 -12.54 -12.40
C VAL A 195 8.36 -12.00 -11.01
N ALA A 196 8.77 -12.86 -10.09
CA ALA A 196 9.03 -12.50 -8.69
C ALA A 196 10.04 -11.36 -8.53
N GLU A 197 11.16 -11.39 -9.26
CA GLU A 197 12.16 -10.33 -9.19
C GLU A 197 11.64 -9.01 -9.77
N ALA A 198 10.95 -9.05 -10.91
CA ALA A 198 10.33 -7.88 -11.52
C ALA A 198 9.28 -7.27 -10.57
N ALA A 199 8.48 -8.11 -9.91
CA ALA A 199 7.49 -7.67 -8.93
C ALA A 199 8.15 -6.99 -7.72
N MET A 200 9.20 -7.61 -7.13
CA MET A 200 9.94 -7.03 -6.01
C MET A 200 10.68 -5.73 -6.37
N ALA A 201 11.19 -5.62 -7.58
CA ALA A 201 11.78 -4.39 -8.09
C ALA A 201 10.70 -3.31 -8.28
N GLY A 202 9.60 -3.68 -8.94
CA GLY A 202 8.52 -2.76 -9.32
C GLY A 202 7.81 -2.11 -8.15
N VAL A 203 7.62 -2.79 -7.00
CA VAL A 203 7.03 -2.17 -5.81
C VAL A 203 7.92 -1.08 -5.16
N ASN A 204 9.14 -0.91 -5.64
CA ASN A 204 10.02 0.18 -5.24
C ASN A 204 10.03 1.35 -6.22
N LEU A 205 9.47 1.17 -7.40
CA LEU A 205 9.26 2.23 -8.38
C LEU A 205 8.02 3.09 -8.04
N ALA A 206 7.78 4.11 -8.86
CA ALA A 206 6.54 4.86 -8.79
C ALA A 206 5.36 3.95 -9.17
N PRO A 207 4.31 3.86 -8.34
CA PRO A 207 3.15 3.04 -8.68
C PRO A 207 2.38 3.67 -9.84
N GLN A 208 1.75 2.82 -10.67
CA GLN A 208 0.80 3.25 -11.69
C GLN A 208 -0.27 4.14 -11.06
N HIS A 209 -0.50 5.31 -11.62
CA HIS A 209 -1.60 6.16 -11.19
C HIS A 209 -2.81 5.92 -12.10
N ALA A 210 -3.95 5.63 -11.51
CA ALA A 210 -5.19 5.39 -12.24
C ALA A 210 -6.37 6.07 -11.56
N ILE A 211 -7.32 6.51 -12.37
CA ILE A 211 -8.61 7.00 -11.93
C ILE A 211 -9.71 6.14 -12.52
N ARG A 212 -10.82 6.08 -11.84
CA ARG A 212 -12.04 5.45 -12.34
C ARG A 212 -13.12 6.50 -12.53
N VAL A 213 -13.61 6.61 -13.75
CA VAL A 213 -14.71 7.49 -14.09
C VAL A 213 -16.00 6.98 -13.46
N ASN A 214 -16.77 7.89 -12.90
CA ASN A 214 -18.06 7.61 -12.28
C ASN A 214 -19.19 7.81 -13.31
N GLY A 215 -19.74 6.71 -13.81
CA GLY A 215 -20.81 6.72 -14.81
C GLY A 215 -22.12 7.41 -14.38
N LEU A 216 -22.29 7.71 -13.08
CA LEU A 216 -23.44 8.49 -12.58
C LEU A 216 -23.24 10.01 -12.74
N ARG A 217 -22.02 10.49 -12.97
CA ARG A 217 -21.65 11.91 -13.03
C ARG A 217 -20.99 12.33 -14.34
N SER A 218 -20.36 11.40 -15.07
CA SER A 218 -19.65 11.68 -16.32
C SER A 218 -19.46 10.39 -17.11
N ASP A 219 -18.90 10.50 -18.29
CA ASP A 219 -18.49 9.37 -19.12
C ASP A 219 -16.98 9.42 -19.43
N VAL A 220 -16.45 8.28 -19.89
CA VAL A 220 -15.02 8.13 -20.16
C VAL A 220 -14.53 9.05 -21.27
N PRO A 221 -15.23 9.21 -22.42
CA PRO A 221 -14.82 10.17 -23.45
C PRO A 221 -14.67 11.60 -22.93
N THR A 222 -15.66 12.11 -22.20
CA THR A 222 -15.67 13.47 -21.64
C THR A 222 -14.49 13.70 -20.69
N VAL A 223 -14.24 12.77 -19.75
CA VAL A 223 -13.13 12.89 -18.81
C VAL A 223 -11.78 12.77 -19.53
N LEU A 224 -11.65 11.86 -20.49
CA LEU A 224 -10.45 11.69 -21.30
C LEU A 224 -10.08 12.98 -22.04
N GLU A 225 -11.06 13.58 -22.75
CA GLU A 225 -10.86 14.83 -23.49
C GLU A 225 -10.45 15.98 -22.56
N GLU A 226 -11.09 16.10 -21.40
CA GLU A 226 -10.72 17.12 -20.39
C GLU A 226 -9.27 16.96 -19.91
N LEU A 227 -8.85 15.74 -19.58
CA LEU A 227 -7.50 15.49 -19.08
C LEU A 227 -6.44 15.73 -20.15
N VAL A 228 -6.68 15.28 -21.37
CA VAL A 228 -5.80 15.56 -22.53
C VAL A 228 -5.70 17.07 -22.80
N ALA A 229 -6.80 17.80 -22.74
CA ALA A 229 -6.79 19.26 -22.90
C ALA A 229 -6.00 19.99 -21.79
N ARG A 230 -5.87 19.36 -20.60
CA ARG A 230 -5.02 19.84 -19.50
C ARG A 230 -3.55 19.44 -19.67
N GLY A 231 -3.19 18.76 -20.74
CA GLY A 231 -1.81 18.29 -21.01
C GLY A 231 -1.41 17.08 -20.14
N ILE A 232 -2.38 16.34 -19.63
CA ILE A 232 -2.15 15.10 -18.87
C ILE A 232 -2.10 13.94 -19.87
N ASP A 233 -1.06 13.11 -19.77
CA ASP A 233 -0.99 11.87 -20.55
C ASP A 233 -1.96 10.85 -19.96
N VAL A 234 -2.84 10.30 -20.82
CA VAL A 234 -3.95 9.44 -20.39
C VAL A 234 -4.11 8.27 -21.34
N GLU A 235 -4.15 7.07 -20.78
CA GLU A 235 -4.46 5.85 -21.52
C GLU A 235 -5.73 5.18 -20.96
N ARG A 236 -6.49 4.49 -21.82
CA ARG A 236 -7.60 3.65 -21.36
C ARG A 236 -7.08 2.36 -20.76
N SER A 237 -7.65 1.91 -19.65
CA SER A 237 -7.38 0.57 -19.16
C SER A 237 -7.83 -0.48 -20.19
N PRO A 238 -6.98 -1.47 -20.51
CA PRO A 238 -7.37 -2.60 -21.34
C PRO A 238 -8.28 -3.61 -20.63
N TYR A 239 -8.44 -3.47 -19.31
CA TYR A 239 -9.17 -4.44 -18.47
C TYR A 239 -10.51 -3.90 -17.98
N VAL A 240 -10.54 -2.64 -17.54
CA VAL A 240 -11.72 -2.02 -16.91
C VAL A 240 -12.18 -0.82 -17.73
N PRO A 241 -13.33 -0.89 -18.40
CA PRO A 241 -13.79 0.14 -19.35
C PRO A 241 -13.88 1.55 -18.79
N GLU A 242 -14.24 1.69 -17.52
CA GLU A 242 -14.37 2.98 -16.82
C GLU A 242 -13.07 3.49 -16.18
N SER A 243 -11.95 2.77 -16.33
CA SER A 243 -10.64 3.17 -15.76
C SER A 243 -9.74 3.83 -16.78
N LEU A 244 -9.07 4.89 -16.33
CA LEU A 244 -8.04 5.61 -17.08
C LEU A 244 -6.72 5.55 -16.30
N ILE A 245 -5.64 5.21 -17.00
CA ILE A 245 -4.27 5.27 -16.48
C ILE A 245 -3.76 6.66 -16.81
N VAL A 246 -3.23 7.36 -15.82
CA VAL A 246 -2.84 8.77 -15.97
C VAL A 246 -1.41 8.98 -15.49
N ASP A 247 -0.62 9.72 -16.25
CA ASP A 247 0.71 10.17 -15.81
C ASP A 247 0.59 11.52 -15.12
N ALA A 248 -0.07 11.53 -13.97
CA ALA A 248 -0.22 12.77 -13.22
C ALA A 248 -0.08 12.49 -11.73
N GLY A 249 1.12 12.57 -11.24
CA GLY A 249 1.42 12.37 -9.81
C GLY A 249 0.67 13.27 -8.82
N ALA A 250 -0.22 14.14 -9.29
CA ALA A 250 -1.01 15.07 -8.48
C ALA A 250 -2.52 15.03 -8.75
N LEU A 251 -3.03 14.10 -9.58
CA LEU A 251 -4.47 14.01 -9.81
C LEU A 251 -5.14 13.27 -8.65
N GLY A 252 -5.86 14.02 -7.82
CA GLY A 252 -6.68 13.47 -6.74
C GLY A 252 -8.09 13.10 -7.19
N ASP A 253 -8.95 12.76 -6.23
CA ASP A 253 -10.37 12.62 -6.47
C ASP A 253 -10.98 13.91 -7.01
N ASP A 254 -11.88 13.78 -7.98
CA ASP A 254 -12.64 14.94 -8.45
C ASP A 254 -13.61 15.44 -7.38
N PRO A 255 -13.59 16.74 -7.04
CA PRO A 255 -14.47 17.29 -6.01
C PRO A 255 -15.97 17.19 -6.37
N HIS A 256 -16.30 17.06 -7.65
CA HIS A 256 -17.66 16.88 -8.16
C HIS A 256 -18.05 15.41 -8.36
N GLY A 257 -17.16 14.48 -7.98
CA GLY A 257 -17.42 13.05 -8.03
C GLY A 257 -17.46 12.44 -9.43
N ARG A 258 -16.92 13.11 -10.46
CA ARG A 258 -16.86 12.58 -11.85
C ARG A 258 -15.84 11.45 -12.02
N TRP A 259 -14.82 11.44 -11.16
CA TRP A 259 -13.87 10.33 -11.01
C TRP A 259 -13.36 10.21 -9.58
N SER A 260 -12.85 9.04 -9.28
CA SER A 260 -12.11 8.77 -8.03
C SER A 260 -10.76 8.12 -8.35
N VAL A 261 -9.75 8.41 -7.54
CA VAL A 261 -8.46 7.70 -7.61
C VAL A 261 -8.68 6.27 -7.16
N GLN A 262 -8.45 5.34 -8.06
CA GLN A 262 -8.57 3.90 -7.80
C GLN A 262 -7.59 3.14 -8.67
N GLY A 263 -6.72 2.31 -8.06
CA GLY A 263 -5.80 1.47 -8.81
C GLY A 263 -6.53 0.49 -9.72
N GLU A 264 -5.98 0.24 -10.90
CA GLU A 264 -6.57 -0.62 -11.93
C GLU A 264 -6.92 -2.01 -11.38
N ALA A 265 -6.01 -2.65 -10.65
CA ALA A 265 -6.24 -3.97 -10.05
C ALA A 265 -7.41 -3.98 -9.03
N ALA A 266 -7.59 -2.88 -8.28
CA ALA A 266 -8.74 -2.74 -7.37
C ALA A 266 -10.06 -2.56 -8.14
N ALA A 267 -10.04 -1.92 -9.31
CA ALA A 267 -11.21 -1.77 -10.17
C ALA A 267 -11.57 -3.08 -10.90
N MET A 268 -10.59 -3.94 -11.22
CA MET A 268 -10.82 -5.28 -11.78
C MET A 268 -11.72 -6.15 -10.89
N VAL A 269 -11.69 -5.94 -9.58
CA VAL A 269 -12.51 -6.70 -8.62
C VAL A 269 -14.00 -6.54 -8.92
N VAL A 270 -14.46 -5.30 -9.15
CA VAL A 270 -15.87 -5.03 -9.48
C VAL A 270 -16.16 -5.38 -10.93
N ASP A 271 -15.17 -5.25 -11.83
CA ASP A 271 -15.33 -5.69 -13.21
C ASP A 271 -15.60 -7.20 -13.30
N LEU A 272 -14.90 -7.99 -12.48
CA LEU A 272 -15.10 -9.44 -12.38
C LEU A 272 -16.37 -9.84 -11.59
N LEU A 273 -16.87 -8.99 -10.68
CA LEU A 273 -18.17 -9.16 -10.05
C LEU A 273 -19.31 -9.02 -11.07
N ASP A 274 -19.10 -8.15 -12.07
CA ASP A 274 -20.03 -7.86 -13.17
C ASP A 274 -21.45 -7.46 -12.69
N PRO A 275 -21.59 -6.35 -11.93
CA PRO A 275 -22.90 -5.90 -11.47
C PRO A 275 -23.82 -5.54 -12.63
N MET A 276 -25.06 -6.01 -12.60
CA MET A 276 -26.07 -5.78 -13.63
C MET A 276 -27.22 -4.91 -13.11
N PRO A 277 -27.80 -4.01 -13.93
CA PRO A 277 -28.97 -3.23 -13.55
C PRO A 277 -30.11 -4.10 -13.00
N GLY A 278 -30.73 -3.66 -11.91
CA GLY A 278 -31.84 -4.36 -11.25
C GLY A 278 -31.42 -5.43 -10.24
N GLU A 279 -30.14 -5.78 -10.13
CA GLU A 279 -29.67 -6.77 -9.17
C GLU A 279 -29.65 -6.25 -7.72
N THR A 280 -29.77 -7.17 -6.78
CA THR A 280 -29.39 -6.93 -5.38
C THR A 280 -27.95 -7.36 -5.20
N ILE A 281 -27.10 -6.42 -4.77
CA ILE A 281 -25.66 -6.65 -4.51
C ILE A 281 -25.40 -6.47 -3.02
N LEU A 282 -24.64 -7.39 -2.43
CA LEU A 282 -24.10 -7.27 -1.08
C LEU A 282 -22.58 -7.05 -1.17
N GLU A 283 -22.10 -5.91 -0.67
CA GLU A 283 -20.67 -5.62 -0.54
C GLU A 283 -20.25 -5.80 0.92
N MET A 284 -19.40 -6.77 1.17
CA MET A 284 -18.86 -7.07 2.50
C MET A 284 -17.48 -6.43 2.65
N CYS A 285 -17.24 -5.79 3.79
CA CYS A 285 -16.01 -5.04 4.09
C CYS A 285 -15.77 -3.85 3.15
N SER A 286 -16.80 -3.02 2.96
CA SER A 286 -16.88 -1.95 1.94
C SER A 286 -15.80 -0.87 2.06
N GLY A 287 -15.14 -0.76 3.22
CA GLY A 287 -14.05 0.18 3.43
C GLY A 287 -14.49 1.64 3.30
N ARG A 288 -13.85 2.37 2.37
CA ARG A 288 -14.11 3.81 2.13
C ARG A 288 -15.05 4.09 0.97
N GLY A 289 -15.60 3.05 0.34
CA GLY A 289 -16.63 3.19 -0.68
C GLY A 289 -16.16 3.26 -2.13
N ASN A 290 -14.88 3.08 -2.43
CA ASN A 290 -14.40 3.14 -3.83
C ASN A 290 -15.05 2.07 -4.71
N LYS A 291 -15.12 0.82 -4.25
CA LYS A 291 -15.80 -0.26 -4.96
C LYS A 291 -17.32 -0.09 -4.92
N THR A 292 -17.87 0.41 -3.81
CA THR A 292 -19.30 0.76 -3.67
C THR A 292 -19.77 1.69 -4.77
N VAL A 293 -19.02 2.79 -5.01
CA VAL A 293 -19.35 3.74 -6.10
C VAL A 293 -19.28 3.08 -7.48
N GLN A 294 -18.31 2.19 -7.71
CA GLN A 294 -18.20 1.46 -8.97
C GLN A 294 -19.39 0.52 -9.19
N ILE A 295 -19.80 -0.22 -8.16
CA ILE A 295 -20.99 -1.08 -8.20
C ILE A 295 -22.24 -0.24 -8.49
N ALA A 296 -22.44 0.85 -7.73
CA ALA A 296 -23.60 1.73 -7.89
C ALA A 296 -23.68 2.34 -9.30
N ALA A 297 -22.55 2.74 -9.87
CA ALA A 297 -22.46 3.27 -11.22
C ALA A 297 -22.87 2.21 -12.26
N ARG A 298 -22.45 0.96 -12.11
CA ARG A 298 -22.82 -0.13 -13.02
C ARG A 298 -24.29 -0.57 -12.86
N LEU A 299 -24.85 -0.47 -11.65
CA LEU A 299 -26.29 -0.67 -11.43
C LEU A 299 -27.15 0.42 -12.10
N GLY A 300 -26.58 1.54 -12.50
CA GLY A 300 -27.28 2.60 -13.24
C GLY A 300 -28.45 3.22 -12.46
N GLY A 301 -28.38 3.28 -11.14
CA GLY A 301 -29.43 3.78 -10.28
C GLY A 301 -30.62 2.80 -10.08
N THR A 302 -30.52 1.57 -10.53
CA THR A 302 -31.51 0.51 -10.38
C THR A 302 -30.97 -0.61 -9.47
N GLY A 303 -31.88 -1.46 -8.96
CA GLY A 303 -31.47 -2.54 -8.06
C GLY A 303 -31.27 -2.07 -6.62
N ASN A 304 -30.60 -2.90 -5.82
CA ASN A 304 -30.36 -2.66 -4.41
C ASN A 304 -28.91 -2.97 -4.04
N LEU A 305 -28.23 -2.02 -3.40
CA LEU A 305 -26.84 -2.17 -2.93
C LEU A 305 -26.81 -2.07 -1.40
N VAL A 306 -26.33 -3.13 -0.76
CA VAL A 306 -26.12 -3.16 0.69
C VAL A 306 -24.63 -3.30 0.98
N CYS A 307 -24.12 -2.39 1.81
CA CYS A 307 -22.72 -2.33 2.22
C CYS A 307 -22.56 -2.67 3.71
N VAL A 308 -21.62 -3.54 4.04
CA VAL A 308 -21.29 -3.87 5.43
C VAL A 308 -19.86 -3.42 5.74
N GLU A 309 -19.69 -2.61 6.80
CA GLU A 309 -18.38 -2.20 7.30
C GLU A 309 -18.41 -2.15 8.84
N ILE A 310 -17.33 -2.61 9.47
CA ILE A 310 -17.20 -2.67 10.93
C ILE A 310 -16.58 -1.41 11.55
N ASP A 311 -15.79 -0.66 10.78
CA ASP A 311 -15.04 0.50 11.28
C ASP A 311 -15.85 1.79 11.08
N ASP A 312 -16.31 2.41 12.17
CA ASP A 312 -17.08 3.66 12.14
C ASP A 312 -16.36 4.82 11.44
N ARG A 313 -15.01 4.85 11.46
CA ARG A 313 -14.24 5.88 10.77
C ARG A 313 -14.31 5.68 9.25
N LYS A 314 -14.26 4.44 8.81
CA LYS A 314 -14.43 4.11 7.38
C LYS A 314 -15.86 4.37 6.92
N ILE A 315 -16.87 4.04 7.75
CA ILE A 315 -18.27 4.33 7.45
C ILE A 315 -18.51 5.84 7.24
N ARG A 316 -17.87 6.69 8.02
CA ARG A 316 -17.96 8.15 7.80
C ARG A 316 -17.41 8.55 6.44
N VAL A 317 -16.21 8.06 6.10
CA VAL A 317 -15.60 8.33 4.79
C VAL A 317 -16.40 7.70 3.65
N LEU A 318 -16.98 6.53 3.84
CA LEU A 318 -17.90 5.90 2.90
C LEU A 318 -19.09 6.83 2.58
N ARG A 319 -19.76 7.38 3.60
CA ARG A 319 -20.87 8.31 3.40
C ARG A 319 -20.47 9.57 2.63
N GLU A 320 -19.34 10.18 3.01
CA GLU A 320 -18.78 11.36 2.30
C GLU A 320 -18.46 11.02 0.83
N THR A 321 -17.93 9.82 0.58
CA THR A 321 -17.62 9.34 -0.79
C THR A 321 -18.89 9.16 -1.61
N LEU A 322 -19.92 8.53 -1.04
CA LEU A 322 -21.21 8.32 -1.72
C LEU A 322 -21.89 9.66 -2.05
N GLU A 323 -21.93 10.59 -1.10
CA GLU A 323 -22.49 11.94 -1.28
C GLU A 323 -21.76 12.69 -2.41
N ARG A 324 -20.42 12.76 -2.36
CA ARG A 324 -19.59 13.40 -3.38
C ARG A 324 -19.84 12.80 -4.77
N CYS A 325 -19.96 11.48 -4.86
CA CYS A 325 -20.15 10.76 -6.12
C CYS A 325 -21.62 10.70 -6.58
N GLY A 326 -22.57 11.23 -5.80
CA GLY A 326 -24.00 11.22 -6.12
C GLY A 326 -24.60 9.82 -6.13
N VAL A 327 -24.13 8.97 -5.26
CA VAL A 327 -24.69 7.63 -5.08
C VAL A 327 -25.79 7.70 -4.04
N GLU A 328 -26.98 7.41 -4.47
CA GLU A 328 -28.20 7.31 -3.65
C GLU A 328 -28.60 5.82 -3.51
N ASN A 329 -29.51 5.51 -2.59
CA ASN A 329 -30.12 4.18 -2.45
C ASN A 329 -29.10 3.06 -2.08
N VAL A 330 -28.13 3.37 -1.21
CA VAL A 330 -27.22 2.37 -0.64
C VAL A 330 -27.54 2.15 0.82
N GLY A 331 -27.87 0.91 1.18
CA GLY A 331 -28.02 0.48 2.56
C GLY A 331 -26.64 0.32 3.22
N ILE A 332 -26.34 1.06 4.28
CA ILE A 332 -25.09 0.92 5.03
C ILE A 332 -25.39 0.24 6.37
N VAL A 333 -24.83 -0.95 6.57
CA VAL A 333 -24.95 -1.74 7.79
C VAL A 333 -23.61 -1.68 8.53
N ALA A 334 -23.61 -1.06 9.70
CA ALA A 334 -22.47 -1.05 10.61
C ALA A 334 -22.42 -2.39 11.36
N GLY A 335 -21.31 -3.14 11.23
CA GLY A 335 -21.16 -4.41 11.94
C GLY A 335 -20.18 -5.37 11.32
N ASP A 336 -20.02 -6.49 12.00
CA ASP A 336 -19.18 -7.60 11.51
C ASP A 336 -19.89 -8.33 10.37
N ALA A 337 -19.28 -8.36 9.20
CA ALA A 337 -19.85 -8.96 8.01
C ALA A 337 -20.10 -10.48 8.13
N ARG A 338 -19.52 -11.15 9.14
CA ARG A 338 -19.84 -12.55 9.46
C ARG A 338 -21.26 -12.73 9.99
N THR A 339 -21.79 -11.71 10.67
CA THR A 339 -23.07 -11.77 11.40
C THR A 339 -24.07 -10.66 11.03
N ALA A 340 -23.62 -9.59 10.39
CA ALA A 340 -24.47 -8.50 9.93
C ALA A 340 -25.13 -8.82 8.57
N ALA A 341 -26.25 -8.16 8.25
CA ALA A 341 -27.00 -8.30 6.99
C ALA A 341 -27.34 -9.76 6.62
N THR A 342 -27.75 -10.56 7.62
CA THR A 342 -28.06 -11.98 7.44
C THR A 342 -29.35 -12.23 6.68
N ASP A 343 -30.22 -11.25 6.57
CA ASP A 343 -31.48 -11.24 5.86
C ASP A 343 -31.36 -10.86 4.37
N VAL A 344 -30.15 -10.44 3.94
CA VAL A 344 -29.89 -10.06 2.55
C VAL A 344 -29.60 -11.31 1.72
N ALA A 345 -30.43 -11.56 0.72
CA ALA A 345 -30.19 -12.55 -0.35
C ALA A 345 -29.80 -11.77 -1.63
N ALA A 346 -28.59 -12.00 -2.14
CA ALA A 346 -28.00 -11.18 -3.20
C ALA A 346 -27.75 -11.98 -4.49
N HIS A 347 -27.97 -11.35 -5.64
CA HIS A 347 -27.62 -11.88 -6.96
C HIS A 347 -26.10 -11.91 -7.15
N ALA A 348 -25.40 -10.94 -6.57
CA ALA A 348 -23.94 -10.96 -6.49
C ALA A 348 -23.46 -10.47 -5.13
N VAL A 349 -22.42 -11.12 -4.61
CA VAL A 349 -21.77 -10.75 -3.35
C VAL A 349 -20.32 -10.41 -3.63
N LEU A 350 -19.88 -9.24 -3.19
CA LEU A 350 -18.48 -8.87 -3.15
C LEU A 350 -17.93 -9.02 -1.73
N LEU A 351 -16.88 -9.81 -1.59
CA LEU A 351 -16.06 -9.87 -0.38
C LEU A 351 -14.65 -9.37 -0.69
N ASP A 352 -14.41 -8.08 -0.48
CA ASP A 352 -13.05 -7.51 -0.46
C ASP A 352 -12.48 -7.67 0.96
N ALA A 353 -11.87 -8.82 1.20
CA ALA A 353 -11.59 -9.29 2.55
C ALA A 353 -10.44 -8.52 3.23
N PRO A 354 -10.52 -8.31 4.56
CA PRO A 354 -9.39 -7.76 5.30
C PRO A 354 -8.18 -8.69 5.17
N CYS A 355 -7.02 -8.13 4.76
CA CYS A 355 -5.83 -8.90 4.45
C CYS A 355 -4.55 -8.22 4.96
N SER A 356 -3.41 -8.90 4.80
CA SER A 356 -2.10 -8.34 5.19
C SER A 356 -1.69 -7.12 4.37
N GLY A 357 -2.21 -6.95 3.14
CA GLY A 357 -1.89 -5.82 2.27
C GLY A 357 -0.48 -5.87 1.69
N THR A 358 0.13 -7.05 1.58
CA THR A 358 1.48 -7.19 1.01
C THR A 358 1.54 -6.92 -0.49
N GLY A 359 0.41 -6.95 -1.18
CA GLY A 359 0.29 -6.58 -2.60
C GLY A 359 0.34 -5.06 -2.86
N ILE A 360 0.08 -4.22 -1.85
CA ILE A 360 0.03 -2.76 -2.00
C ILE A 360 1.21 -2.02 -1.34
N ILE A 361 2.29 -2.72 -1.02
CA ILE A 361 3.49 -2.13 -0.38
C ILE A 361 4.23 -1.12 -1.27
N GLY A 362 3.92 -1.05 -2.55
CA GLY A 362 4.39 0.00 -3.46
C GLY A 362 3.82 1.37 -3.07
N ARG A 363 2.51 1.44 -2.79
CA ARG A 363 1.80 2.66 -2.36
C ARG A 363 1.94 2.94 -0.87
N HIS A 364 2.02 1.87 -0.05
CA HIS A 364 2.11 1.94 1.40
C HIS A 364 3.43 1.30 1.88
N PRO A 365 4.58 1.96 1.62
CA PRO A 365 5.89 1.34 1.85
C PRO A 365 6.13 0.96 3.30
N GLU A 366 5.51 1.65 4.24
CA GLU A 366 5.58 1.36 5.66
C GLU A 366 4.93 0.02 6.04
N ALA A 367 3.97 -0.45 5.25
CA ALA A 367 3.24 -1.68 5.52
C ALA A 367 4.20 -2.90 5.58
N ARG A 368 5.25 -2.91 4.73
CA ARG A 368 6.25 -3.99 4.73
C ARG A 368 6.99 -4.16 6.06
N TRP A 369 7.09 -3.10 6.86
CA TRP A 369 7.83 -3.08 8.13
C TRP A 369 6.95 -3.32 9.35
N ARG A 370 5.61 -3.29 9.19
CA ARG A 370 4.63 -3.39 10.28
C ARG A 370 4.00 -4.75 10.41
N LYS A 371 4.05 -5.53 9.33
CA LYS A 371 3.47 -6.86 9.27
C LYS A 371 4.42 -7.93 9.79
N THR A 372 3.86 -9.03 10.22
CA THR A 372 4.56 -10.21 10.70
C THR A 372 4.17 -11.45 9.89
N PRO A 373 5.01 -12.50 9.85
CA PRO A 373 4.67 -13.73 9.11
C PRO A 373 3.37 -14.42 9.57
N GLY A 374 2.99 -14.26 10.85
CA GLY A 374 1.77 -14.84 11.41
C GLY A 374 0.48 -14.07 11.07
N ASP A 375 0.59 -12.86 10.51
CA ASP A 375 -0.60 -12.08 10.16
C ASP A 375 -1.42 -12.74 9.05
N GLY A 376 -0.76 -13.33 8.03
CA GLY A 376 -1.43 -14.05 6.96
C GLY A 376 -2.24 -15.25 7.46
N GLU A 377 -1.68 -16.07 8.36
CA GLU A 377 -2.39 -17.23 8.93
C GLU A 377 -3.64 -16.82 9.73
N ARG A 378 -3.48 -15.80 10.58
CA ARG A 378 -4.58 -15.27 11.38
C ARG A 378 -5.69 -14.68 10.52
N LEU A 379 -5.32 -13.94 9.47
CA LEU A 379 -6.28 -13.33 8.54
C LEU A 379 -6.96 -14.37 7.65
N ALA A 380 -6.27 -15.42 7.22
CA ALA A 380 -6.86 -16.52 6.44
C ALA A 380 -8.04 -17.20 7.16
N ILE A 381 -7.94 -17.35 8.49
CA ILE A 381 -9.07 -17.90 9.30
C ILE A 381 -10.28 -16.98 9.19
N VAL A 382 -10.09 -15.67 9.43
CA VAL A 382 -11.19 -14.68 9.33
C VAL A 382 -11.76 -14.60 7.92
N GLN A 383 -10.91 -14.67 6.91
CA GLN A 383 -11.29 -14.66 5.49
C GLN A 383 -12.14 -15.88 5.14
N GLY A 384 -11.79 -17.07 5.64
CA GLY A 384 -12.60 -18.28 5.47
C GLY A 384 -13.98 -18.17 6.13
N GLU A 385 -14.08 -17.59 7.33
CA GLU A 385 -15.35 -17.32 7.99
C GLU A 385 -16.21 -16.32 7.20
N LEU A 386 -15.60 -15.23 6.73
CA LEU A 386 -16.27 -14.23 5.89
C LEU A 386 -16.75 -14.83 4.57
N LEU A 387 -15.96 -15.68 3.92
CA LEU A 387 -16.31 -16.33 2.66
C LEU A 387 -17.50 -17.27 2.81
N ARG A 388 -17.56 -18.05 3.89
CA ARG A 388 -18.75 -18.88 4.22
C ARG A 388 -19.99 -18.01 4.46
N SER A 389 -19.81 -16.90 5.15
CA SER A 389 -20.88 -15.93 5.40
C SER A 389 -21.38 -15.28 4.09
N ALA A 390 -20.49 -14.92 3.17
CA ALA A 390 -20.81 -14.41 1.84
C ALA A 390 -21.59 -15.45 1.01
N ALA A 391 -21.12 -16.69 1.01
CA ALA A 391 -21.76 -17.80 0.30
C ALA A 391 -23.20 -18.05 0.76
N ALA A 392 -23.47 -17.98 2.07
CA ALA A 392 -24.82 -18.16 2.62
C ALA A 392 -25.81 -17.09 2.12
N ARG A 393 -25.34 -15.94 1.69
CA ARG A 393 -26.14 -14.80 1.19
C ARG A 393 -26.23 -14.74 -0.33
N THR A 394 -25.47 -15.55 -1.05
CA THR A 394 -25.51 -15.62 -2.50
C THR A 394 -26.72 -16.47 -2.94
N LEU A 395 -27.57 -15.93 -3.79
CA LEU A 395 -28.71 -16.67 -4.38
C LEU A 395 -28.23 -17.83 -5.26
N SER A 396 -29.08 -18.86 -5.46
CA SER A 396 -28.83 -19.91 -6.48
C SER A 396 -28.66 -19.25 -7.86
N GLY A 397 -27.64 -19.64 -8.61
CA GLY A 397 -27.22 -18.99 -9.86
C GLY A 397 -26.50 -17.65 -9.67
N GLY A 398 -26.38 -17.16 -8.43
CA GLY A 398 -25.70 -15.90 -8.11
C GLY A 398 -24.17 -16.02 -8.14
N ARG A 399 -23.51 -14.85 -8.10
CA ARG A 399 -22.05 -14.71 -8.17
C ARG A 399 -21.48 -14.30 -6.81
N LEU A 400 -20.29 -14.79 -6.49
CA LEU A 400 -19.53 -14.43 -5.30
C LEU A 400 -18.09 -14.11 -5.71
N THR A 401 -17.70 -12.85 -5.62
CA THR A 401 -16.32 -12.43 -5.89
C THR A 401 -15.59 -12.22 -4.57
N TYR A 402 -14.52 -12.99 -4.38
CA TYR A 402 -13.57 -12.86 -3.27
C TYR A 402 -12.33 -12.14 -3.75
N SER A 403 -11.85 -11.14 -3.00
CA SER A 403 -10.60 -10.45 -3.32
C SER A 403 -9.78 -10.13 -2.09
N VAL A 404 -8.45 -10.11 -2.27
CA VAL A 404 -7.47 -9.63 -1.30
C VAL A 404 -6.35 -8.88 -2.02
N CYS A 405 -5.90 -7.75 -1.45
CA CYS A 405 -4.71 -7.04 -1.91
C CYS A 405 -3.44 -7.60 -1.21
N SER A 406 -3.27 -8.91 -1.24
CA SER A 406 -2.17 -9.65 -0.61
C SER A 406 -1.44 -10.52 -1.62
N SER A 407 -0.12 -10.59 -1.49
CA SER A 407 0.74 -11.55 -2.20
C SER A 407 0.95 -12.85 -1.42
N ASP A 408 0.18 -13.09 -0.36
CA ASP A 408 0.26 -14.33 0.42
C ASP A 408 -0.73 -15.37 -0.12
N VAL A 409 -0.23 -16.47 -0.66
CA VAL A 409 -1.06 -17.57 -1.17
C VAL A 409 -2.04 -18.13 -0.12
N ARG A 410 -1.70 -18.00 1.18
CA ARG A 410 -2.54 -18.43 2.29
C ARG A 410 -3.80 -17.59 2.44
N GLU A 411 -3.73 -16.29 2.08
CA GLU A 411 -4.86 -15.35 2.11
C GLU A 411 -5.67 -15.34 0.81
N GLY A 412 -5.10 -15.83 -0.29
CA GLY A 412 -5.76 -15.92 -1.60
C GLY A 412 -6.27 -17.31 -1.89
N ARG A 413 -5.53 -18.02 -2.74
CA ARG A 413 -5.90 -19.35 -3.26
C ARG A 413 -6.24 -20.36 -2.18
N ALA A 414 -5.46 -20.46 -1.12
CA ALA A 414 -5.67 -21.46 -0.09
C ALA A 414 -7.04 -21.30 0.62
N VAL A 415 -7.52 -20.07 0.81
CA VAL A 415 -8.85 -19.79 1.39
C VAL A 415 -9.96 -20.26 0.43
N VAL A 416 -9.82 -19.96 -0.86
CA VAL A 416 -10.82 -20.32 -1.87
C VAL A 416 -10.85 -21.83 -2.09
N ASP A 417 -9.70 -22.49 -2.18
CA ASP A 417 -9.62 -23.95 -2.37
C ASP A 417 -10.21 -24.71 -1.19
N ALA A 418 -9.91 -24.26 0.05
CA ALA A 418 -10.51 -24.86 1.25
C ALA A 418 -12.04 -24.68 1.28
N PHE A 419 -12.52 -23.49 0.88
CA PHE A 419 -13.96 -23.23 0.78
C PHE A 419 -14.63 -24.13 -0.25
N LEU A 420 -14.07 -24.27 -1.46
CA LEU A 420 -14.64 -25.10 -2.52
C LEU A 420 -14.61 -26.58 -2.19
N ALA A 421 -13.60 -27.05 -1.44
CA ALA A 421 -13.53 -28.44 -0.97
C ALA A 421 -14.69 -28.79 -0.01
N GLU A 422 -15.18 -27.80 0.76
CA GLU A 422 -16.27 -27.97 1.72
C GLU A 422 -17.67 -27.64 1.13
N ASN A 423 -17.74 -26.94 -0.03
CA ASN A 423 -18.98 -26.37 -0.56
C ASN A 423 -19.16 -26.71 -2.04
N SER A 424 -19.68 -27.89 -2.32
CA SER A 424 -19.95 -28.38 -3.69
C SER A 424 -21.04 -27.59 -4.45
N ALA A 425 -21.77 -26.71 -3.76
CA ALA A 425 -22.73 -25.79 -4.38
C ALA A 425 -22.05 -24.58 -5.08
N PHE A 426 -20.76 -24.46 -5.00
CA PHE A 426 -20.01 -23.39 -5.66
C PHE A 426 -18.93 -23.95 -6.60
N ALA A 427 -18.72 -23.26 -7.71
CA ALA A 427 -17.65 -23.55 -8.65
C ALA A 427 -16.99 -22.22 -9.11
N ARG A 428 -15.73 -22.29 -9.58
CA ARG A 428 -15.08 -21.13 -10.22
C ARG A 428 -15.83 -20.74 -11.48
N ALA A 429 -16.09 -19.44 -11.66
CA ALA A 429 -16.64 -18.90 -12.90
C ALA A 429 -15.58 -18.92 -14.01
N ALA A 430 -16.02 -18.97 -15.26
CA ALA A 430 -15.13 -18.76 -16.40
C ALA A 430 -14.62 -17.31 -16.39
N LEU A 431 -13.31 -17.15 -16.59
CA LEU A 431 -12.69 -15.81 -16.66
C LEU A 431 -12.88 -15.21 -18.06
N PRO A 432 -13.22 -13.91 -18.15
CA PRO A 432 -13.19 -13.20 -19.44
C PRO A 432 -11.79 -13.22 -20.06
N GLU A 433 -11.71 -13.34 -21.40
CA GLU A 433 -10.44 -13.47 -22.14
C GLU A 433 -9.44 -12.34 -21.86
N ARG A 434 -9.94 -11.11 -21.64
CA ARG A 434 -9.09 -9.96 -21.29
C ARG A 434 -8.25 -10.16 -20.04
N TYR A 435 -8.59 -11.13 -19.15
CA TYR A 435 -7.83 -11.47 -17.95
C TYR A 435 -6.90 -12.68 -18.14
N ALA A 436 -6.76 -13.24 -19.34
CA ALA A 436 -5.97 -14.44 -19.60
C ALA A 436 -4.50 -14.30 -19.14
N SER A 437 -3.91 -13.11 -19.26
CA SER A 437 -2.53 -12.85 -18.79
C SER A 437 -2.35 -12.96 -17.28
N PHE A 438 -3.43 -12.77 -16.52
CA PHE A 438 -3.45 -12.86 -15.06
C PHE A 438 -4.04 -14.19 -14.56
N ALA A 439 -4.55 -15.02 -15.45
CA ALA A 439 -5.22 -16.27 -15.07
C ALA A 439 -4.22 -17.27 -14.47
N ARG A 440 -4.53 -17.80 -13.30
CA ARG A 440 -3.79 -18.86 -12.60
C ARG A 440 -4.80 -19.81 -11.94
N ASP A 441 -4.94 -21.02 -12.51
CA ASP A 441 -5.85 -22.08 -12.02
C ASP A 441 -7.31 -21.61 -11.82
N GLY A 442 -7.81 -20.77 -12.73
CA GLY A 442 -9.19 -20.25 -12.71
C GLY A 442 -9.41 -19.00 -11.88
N ASP A 443 -8.40 -18.47 -11.23
CA ASP A 443 -8.42 -17.20 -10.50
C ASP A 443 -7.58 -16.14 -11.22
N VAL A 444 -7.80 -14.85 -10.91
CA VAL A 444 -7.00 -13.73 -11.39
C VAL A 444 -5.95 -13.38 -10.33
N VAL A 445 -4.67 -13.43 -10.72
CA VAL A 445 -3.52 -13.06 -9.89
C VAL A 445 -2.78 -11.91 -10.56
N VAL A 446 -2.96 -10.70 -10.05
CA VAL A 446 -2.24 -9.50 -10.53
C VAL A 446 -0.93 -9.37 -9.75
N PRO A 447 0.24 -9.49 -10.41
CA PRO A 447 1.51 -9.37 -9.70
C PRO A 447 1.76 -7.94 -9.22
N ALA A 448 2.08 -7.79 -7.93
CA ALA A 448 2.43 -6.50 -7.36
C ALA A 448 3.66 -5.88 -8.04
N GLY A 449 3.61 -4.60 -8.37
CA GLY A 449 4.73 -3.85 -8.93
C GLY A 449 4.98 -4.05 -10.43
N VAL A 450 4.48 -5.12 -11.05
CA VAL A 450 4.58 -5.30 -12.49
C VAL A 450 3.71 -4.24 -13.18
N ASP A 451 4.30 -3.49 -14.09
CA ASP A 451 3.71 -2.30 -14.72
C ASP A 451 3.17 -1.28 -13.70
N GLY A 452 3.77 -1.23 -12.51
CA GLY A 452 3.36 -0.33 -11.43
C GLY A 452 2.04 -0.68 -10.75
N ARG A 453 1.41 -1.81 -11.08
CA ARG A 453 0.11 -2.22 -10.50
C ARG A 453 0.24 -2.67 -9.05
N ASP A 454 -0.86 -2.53 -8.34
CA ASP A 454 -1.04 -3.19 -7.03
C ASP A 454 -1.25 -4.69 -7.22
N GLY A 455 -0.76 -5.49 -6.27
CA GLY A 455 -0.98 -6.93 -6.27
C GLY A 455 -2.36 -7.30 -5.73
N PHE A 456 -3.07 -8.13 -6.47
CA PHE A 456 -4.38 -8.64 -6.09
C PHE A 456 -4.51 -10.13 -6.41
N PHE A 457 -5.22 -10.84 -5.54
CA PHE A 457 -5.83 -12.12 -5.84
C PHE A 457 -7.34 -11.93 -5.92
N ILE A 458 -7.99 -12.43 -6.98
CA ILE A 458 -9.43 -12.30 -7.21
C ILE A 458 -9.96 -13.64 -7.71
N ALA A 459 -10.93 -14.20 -7.00
CA ALA A 459 -11.68 -15.39 -7.38
C ALA A 459 -13.15 -15.05 -7.55
N THR A 460 -13.72 -15.39 -8.70
CA THR A 460 -15.17 -15.30 -8.92
C THR A 460 -15.76 -16.69 -8.92
N LEU A 461 -16.74 -16.89 -8.06
CA LEU A 461 -17.44 -18.14 -7.86
C LEU A 461 -18.91 -17.99 -8.28
N VAL A 462 -19.49 -19.06 -8.81
CA VAL A 462 -20.91 -19.15 -9.13
C VAL A 462 -21.54 -20.20 -8.23
N ARG A 463 -22.70 -19.89 -7.69
CA ARG A 463 -23.52 -20.85 -6.94
C ARG A 463 -24.32 -21.71 -7.92
N VAL A 464 -23.96 -23.00 -8.05
CA VAL A 464 -24.50 -23.93 -9.04
C VAL A 464 -25.67 -24.80 -8.52
N GLY A 465 -26.02 -24.67 -7.25
CA GLY A 465 -27.08 -25.48 -6.62
C GLY A 465 -27.83 -24.76 -5.52
#